data_b83325c7d5f9a49736b4e95acda86298
#
_entry.id   b83325c7d5f9a49736b4e95acda86298
#
_cell.length_a   1.000
_cell.length_b   1.000
_cell.length_c   1.000
_cell.angle_alpha   90.00
_cell.angle_beta   90.00
_cell.angle_gamma   90.00
#
_symmetry.space_group_name_H-M   'P 1'
#
loop_
_entity.id
_entity.type
_entity.pdbx_description
1 polymer ?
#
loop_
_entity_poly.entity_id
_entity_poly.type
_entity_poly.pdbx_seq_one_letter_code
_entity_poly.pdbx_strand_id
1 'polypeptide(L)'
;MANKVDDVHNKVDDMHNKVEDIHKYWVKSKRSATLLPSDAAVRQEIPLKPEVFYGREDFVQDIARLLLQEETSRVCILGPGGMGKTSVSLAVVESPPIEERFPGGHLLWVPCIEATSATLLLEILYIQLQVPGDKQVTLEKIISELNASKEPRLILLDNFETPWNVPGGTQRHVGDILRRLAKLSHVVILVTMRGRYPPCDKAIKWQSKDIKATDEAACLRIYYAINPGSENDPDVARLLAKLGHMPFAVTLMANWEWKGNALPRTCWRHGSSPVLTYSPTTLNRA
;
A
#
# COMPACT_ATOMS: atom_id res chain seq x y z
N MET A 1 35.59 -2.54 -11.50
CA MET A 1 34.70 -2.10 -10.38
C MET A 1 33.24 -1.94 -10.83
N ALA A 2 32.97 -1.61 -12.09
CA ALA A 2 31.59 -1.50 -12.63
C ALA A 2 30.77 -2.80 -12.49
N ASN A 3 31.31 -3.96 -12.83
CA ASN A 3 30.59 -5.26 -12.78
C ASN A 3 30.06 -5.71 -11.41
N LYS A 4 30.57 -5.18 -10.30
CA LYS A 4 30.07 -5.53 -8.95
C LYS A 4 28.83 -4.73 -8.54
N VAL A 5 28.70 -3.52 -9.05
CA VAL A 5 27.55 -2.65 -8.75
C VAL A 5 26.32 -3.14 -9.53
N ASP A 6 26.51 -3.53 -10.79
CA ASP A 6 25.44 -4.09 -11.61
C ASP A 6 24.95 -5.45 -11.09
N ASP A 7 25.84 -6.29 -10.56
CA ASP A 7 25.48 -7.58 -9.94
C ASP A 7 24.68 -7.39 -8.64
N VAL A 8 24.98 -6.35 -7.86
CA VAL A 8 24.21 -5.99 -6.65
C VAL A 8 22.85 -5.43 -7.03
N HIS A 9 22.76 -4.61 -8.07
CA HIS A 9 21.50 -4.05 -8.57
C HIS A 9 20.56 -5.15 -9.08
N ASN A 10 21.07 -6.06 -9.88
CA ASN A 10 20.31 -7.21 -10.39
C ASN A 10 19.83 -8.16 -9.28
N LYS A 11 20.62 -8.34 -8.21
CA LYS A 11 20.23 -9.15 -7.04
C LYS A 11 19.18 -8.46 -6.17
N VAL A 12 19.22 -7.14 -6.07
CA VAL A 12 18.19 -6.36 -5.37
C VAL A 12 16.87 -6.43 -6.14
N ASP A 13 16.91 -6.34 -7.46
CA ASP A 13 15.73 -6.46 -8.32
C ASP A 13 15.14 -7.88 -8.29
N ASP A 14 15.98 -8.93 -8.29
CA ASP A 14 15.53 -10.32 -8.15
C ASP A 14 14.91 -10.58 -6.76
N MET A 15 15.48 -10.00 -5.71
CA MET A 15 14.91 -10.07 -4.36
C MET A 15 13.60 -9.29 -4.26
N HIS A 16 13.50 -8.15 -4.92
CA HIS A 16 12.27 -7.35 -5.01
C HIS A 16 11.15 -8.12 -5.70
N ASN A 17 11.45 -8.76 -6.83
CA ASN A 17 10.48 -9.59 -7.57
C ASN A 17 10.01 -10.80 -6.76
N LYS A 18 10.91 -11.49 -6.05
CA LYS A 18 10.57 -12.60 -5.15
C LYS A 18 9.70 -12.16 -3.97
N VAL A 19 9.96 -10.99 -3.40
CA VAL A 19 9.14 -10.39 -2.34
C VAL A 19 7.75 -10.03 -2.86
N GLU A 20 7.63 -9.54 -4.10
CA GLU A 20 6.34 -9.30 -4.73
C GLU A 20 5.54 -10.60 -4.97
N ASP A 21 6.21 -11.66 -5.40
CA ASP A 21 5.57 -12.96 -5.62
C ASP A 21 5.10 -13.60 -4.31
N ILE A 22 5.88 -13.47 -3.21
CA ILE A 22 5.45 -13.90 -1.87
C ILE A 22 4.27 -13.05 -1.38
N HIS A 23 4.27 -11.74 -1.63
CA HIS A 23 3.16 -10.86 -1.30
C HIS A 23 1.90 -11.24 -2.09
N LYS A 24 2.02 -11.49 -3.40
CA LYS A 24 0.93 -12.00 -4.24
C LYS A 24 0.40 -13.35 -3.75
N TYR A 25 1.31 -14.26 -3.36
CA TYR A 25 0.94 -15.57 -2.81
C TYR A 25 0.21 -15.43 -1.47
N TRP A 26 0.67 -14.54 -0.59
CA TRP A 26 0.06 -14.31 0.73
C TRP A 26 -1.32 -13.62 0.61
N VAL A 27 -1.45 -12.67 -0.28
CA VAL A 27 -2.75 -12.05 -0.63
C VAL A 27 -3.68 -13.09 -1.26
N LYS A 28 -3.16 -13.97 -2.12
CA LYS A 28 -3.92 -15.04 -2.78
C LYS A 28 -4.33 -16.15 -1.82
N SER A 29 -3.50 -16.50 -0.83
CA SER A 29 -3.82 -17.52 0.17
C SER A 29 -4.90 -17.11 1.16
N LYS A 30 -5.07 -15.80 1.42
CA LYS A 30 -6.23 -15.27 2.15
C LYS A 30 -7.50 -15.22 1.30
N ARG A 31 -7.40 -15.36 -0.03
CA ARG A 31 -8.50 -15.29 -1.01
C ARG A 31 -8.90 -16.64 -1.59
N SER A 32 -8.59 -17.75 -0.94
CA SER A 32 -9.12 -19.05 -1.38
C SER A 32 -10.59 -19.20 -0.98
N ALA A 33 -11.43 -18.34 -1.59
CA ALA A 33 -12.84 -18.58 -1.79
C ALA A 33 -13.17 -18.08 -3.20
N THR A 34 -13.33 -19.04 -4.08
CA THR A 34 -13.83 -18.88 -5.46
C THR A 34 -15.09 -18.04 -5.47
N LEU A 35 -15.03 -16.81 -5.96
CA LEU A 35 -16.22 -16.03 -6.30
C LEU A 35 -16.20 -15.77 -7.80
N LEU A 36 -17.14 -16.40 -8.47
CA LEU A 36 -17.58 -16.05 -9.81
C LEU A 36 -18.13 -14.62 -9.81
N PRO A 37 -17.98 -13.84 -10.90
CA PRO A 37 -18.55 -12.52 -10.99
C PRO A 37 -20.06 -12.61 -11.25
N SER A 38 -20.84 -12.72 -10.21
CA SER A 38 -22.29 -12.50 -10.26
C SER A 38 -22.82 -12.13 -8.87
N ASP A 39 -23.38 -10.96 -8.75
CA ASP A 39 -24.41 -10.49 -7.81
C ASP A 39 -24.04 -10.17 -6.35
N ALA A 40 -22.79 -10.16 -5.94
CA ALA A 40 -22.41 -9.61 -4.64
C ALA A 40 -21.02 -8.99 -4.71
N ALA A 41 -20.87 -7.92 -5.44
CA ALA A 41 -19.73 -7.02 -5.22
C ALA A 41 -19.92 -6.39 -3.84
N VAL A 42 -19.40 -7.08 -2.83
CA VAL A 42 -19.47 -6.65 -1.44
C VAL A 42 -18.59 -5.40 -1.31
N ARG A 43 -19.18 -4.33 -0.79
CA ARG A 43 -18.42 -3.17 -0.34
C ARG A 43 -17.27 -3.68 0.52
N GLN A 44 -16.04 -3.41 0.11
CA GLN A 44 -14.89 -3.76 0.93
C GLN A 44 -14.83 -2.77 2.09
N GLU A 45 -14.90 -3.29 3.30
CA GLU A 45 -14.66 -2.48 4.49
C GLU A 45 -13.23 -1.96 4.48
N ILE A 46 -13.03 -0.80 5.08
CA ILE A 46 -11.68 -0.21 5.24
C ILE A 46 -10.88 -1.16 6.13
N PRO A 47 -9.73 -1.69 5.67
CA PRO A 47 -8.91 -2.54 6.50
C PRO A 47 -8.39 -1.76 7.71
N LEU A 48 -8.24 -2.42 8.84
CA LEU A 48 -7.55 -1.83 9.98
C LEU A 48 -6.06 -1.65 9.66
N LYS A 49 -5.45 -0.63 10.24
CA LYS A 49 -3.99 -0.48 10.19
C LYS A 49 -3.32 -1.70 10.85
N PRO A 50 -2.07 -2.03 10.48
CA PRO A 50 -1.34 -3.10 11.14
C PRO A 50 -1.21 -2.84 12.64
N GLU A 51 -1.37 -3.89 13.46
CA GLU A 51 -1.17 -3.83 14.91
C GLU A 51 0.26 -3.39 15.27
N VAL A 52 1.25 -3.94 14.57
CA VAL A 52 2.65 -3.54 14.69
C VAL A 52 2.95 -2.39 13.73
N PHE A 53 2.90 -1.15 14.27
CA PHE A 53 3.07 0.08 13.51
C PHE A 53 3.85 1.10 14.33
N TYR A 54 5.12 1.34 13.97
CA TYR A 54 6.04 2.23 14.68
C TYR A 54 6.83 3.14 13.75
N GLY A 55 7.19 4.34 14.26
CA GLY A 55 8.08 5.29 13.59
C GLY A 55 7.47 5.99 12.39
N ARG A 56 6.16 6.15 12.39
CA ARG A 56 5.39 6.85 11.35
C ARG A 56 4.42 7.88 11.92
N GLU A 57 4.44 8.08 13.20
CA GLU A 57 3.49 8.92 13.94
C GLU A 57 3.49 10.36 13.39
N ASP A 58 4.66 10.99 13.26
CA ASP A 58 4.79 12.33 12.71
C ASP A 58 4.34 12.40 11.24
N PHE A 59 4.68 11.38 10.45
CA PHE A 59 4.28 11.33 9.05
C PHE A 59 2.76 11.20 8.89
N VAL A 60 2.11 10.39 9.74
CA VAL A 60 0.64 10.26 9.80
C VAL A 60 0.00 11.60 10.17
N GLN A 61 0.53 12.30 11.19
CA GLN A 61 0.04 13.60 11.60
C GLN A 61 0.19 14.66 10.49
N ASP A 62 1.32 14.64 9.77
CA ASP A 62 1.56 15.54 8.65
C ASP A 62 0.56 15.32 7.51
N ILE A 63 0.30 14.06 7.14
CA ILE A 63 -0.69 13.74 6.11
C ILE A 63 -2.09 14.14 6.57
N ALA A 64 -2.48 13.82 7.81
CA ALA A 64 -3.79 14.21 8.35
C ALA A 64 -3.97 15.74 8.31
N ARG A 65 -2.95 16.50 8.75
CA ARG A 65 -2.96 17.96 8.68
C ARG A 65 -3.19 18.50 7.27
N LEU A 66 -2.51 17.91 6.27
CA LEU A 66 -2.67 18.30 4.87
C LEU A 66 -4.08 18.02 4.35
N LEU A 67 -4.70 16.90 4.72
CA LEU A 67 -6.06 16.53 4.32
C LEU A 67 -7.12 17.45 4.97
N LEU A 68 -6.83 18.02 6.13
CA LEU A 68 -7.73 18.91 6.87
C LEU A 68 -7.55 20.39 6.53
N GLN A 69 -6.48 20.76 5.81
CA GLN A 69 -6.10 22.15 5.58
C GLN A 69 -7.08 22.89 4.67
N GLU A 70 -7.58 22.21 3.62
CA GLU A 70 -8.48 22.77 2.62
C GLU A 70 -9.61 21.79 2.30
N GLU A 71 -10.77 22.30 1.91
CA GLU A 71 -11.91 21.46 1.48
C GLU A 71 -11.59 20.61 0.24
N THR A 72 -10.62 21.06 -0.56
CA THR A 72 -10.21 20.42 -1.81
C THR A 72 -8.80 19.84 -1.76
N SER A 73 -8.32 19.42 -0.59
CA SER A 73 -6.96 18.87 -0.46
C SER A 73 -6.75 17.65 -1.34
N ARG A 74 -5.59 17.62 -2.01
CA ARG A 74 -5.15 16.54 -2.89
C ARG A 74 -3.76 16.09 -2.43
N VAL A 75 -3.70 15.00 -1.69
CA VAL A 75 -2.45 14.48 -1.11
C VAL A 75 -2.03 13.21 -1.81
N CYS A 76 -0.74 13.09 -2.14
CA CYS A 76 -0.18 11.90 -2.75
C CYS A 76 1.02 11.39 -1.96
N ILE A 77 0.94 10.16 -1.45
CA ILE A 77 2.05 9.47 -0.78
C ILE A 77 2.80 8.67 -1.84
N LEU A 78 4.05 9.04 -2.09
CA LEU A 78 4.93 8.42 -3.08
C LEU A 78 6.02 7.60 -2.39
N GLY A 79 6.51 6.58 -3.08
CA GLY A 79 7.68 5.83 -2.65
C GLY A 79 7.67 4.37 -3.07
N PRO A 80 8.80 3.66 -2.89
CA PRO A 80 8.95 2.26 -3.27
C PRO A 80 7.94 1.33 -2.63
N GLY A 81 7.84 0.10 -3.16
CA GLY A 81 7.09 -0.99 -2.53
C GLY A 81 7.64 -1.31 -1.13
N GLY A 82 6.81 -1.82 -0.24
CA GLY A 82 7.24 -2.26 1.10
C GLY A 82 7.53 -1.16 2.13
N MET A 83 7.43 0.12 1.76
CA MET A 83 7.67 1.26 2.68
C MET A 83 6.50 1.55 3.65
N GLY A 84 5.37 0.86 3.51
CA GLY A 84 4.22 1.03 4.39
C GLY A 84 3.26 2.16 3.99
N LYS A 85 3.17 2.54 2.69
CA LYS A 85 2.22 3.57 2.22
C LYS A 85 0.78 3.27 2.61
N THR A 86 0.31 2.06 2.31
CA THR A 86 -1.03 1.59 2.71
C THR A 86 -1.22 1.63 4.22
N SER A 87 -0.24 1.15 5.00
CA SER A 87 -0.31 1.17 6.48
C SER A 87 -0.42 2.59 7.03
N VAL A 88 0.34 3.54 6.45
CA VAL A 88 0.26 4.96 6.81
C VAL A 88 -1.11 5.53 6.43
N SER A 89 -1.60 5.28 5.21
CA SER A 89 -2.90 5.82 4.80
C SER A 89 -4.05 5.27 5.66
N LEU A 90 -3.99 4.00 6.08
CA LEU A 90 -4.94 3.41 7.02
C LEU A 90 -4.82 4.06 8.41
N ALA A 91 -3.61 4.29 8.92
CA ALA A 91 -3.41 4.99 10.18
C ALA A 91 -3.91 6.46 10.14
N VAL A 92 -3.80 7.11 8.98
CA VAL A 92 -4.35 8.46 8.76
C VAL A 92 -5.87 8.44 8.85
N VAL A 93 -6.54 7.51 8.15
CA VAL A 93 -8.01 7.46 8.15
C VAL A 93 -8.60 7.01 9.47
N GLU A 94 -7.88 6.25 10.29
CA GLU A 94 -8.24 5.89 11.67
C GLU A 94 -7.92 7.01 12.69
N SER A 95 -7.31 8.11 12.27
CA SER A 95 -6.98 9.18 13.21
C SER A 95 -8.23 10.00 13.59
N PRO A 96 -8.42 10.35 14.89
CA PRO A 96 -9.62 11.01 15.35
C PRO A 96 -10.01 12.29 14.58
N PRO A 97 -9.08 13.18 14.18
CA PRO A 97 -9.45 14.38 13.42
C PRO A 97 -9.99 14.06 12.00
N ILE A 98 -9.56 12.95 11.39
CA ILE A 98 -10.06 12.51 10.08
C ILE A 98 -11.42 11.85 10.23
N GLU A 99 -11.60 10.99 11.25
CA GLU A 99 -12.91 10.37 11.54
C GLU A 99 -13.98 11.41 11.87
N GLU A 100 -13.62 12.43 12.64
CA GLU A 100 -14.51 13.55 12.97
C GLU A 100 -14.92 14.36 11.73
N ARG A 101 -13.96 14.62 10.82
CA ARG A 101 -14.21 15.39 9.60
C ARG A 101 -14.98 14.62 8.54
N PHE A 102 -14.79 13.30 8.45
CA PHE A 102 -15.39 12.42 7.44
C PHE A 102 -16.12 11.23 8.09
N PRO A 103 -17.21 11.48 8.84
CA PRO A 103 -17.90 10.44 9.61
C PRO A 103 -18.66 9.47 8.70
N GLY A 104 -18.82 8.24 9.16
CA GLY A 104 -19.67 7.23 8.54
C GLY A 104 -19.27 6.91 7.10
N GLY A 105 -20.19 6.98 6.16
CA GLY A 105 -19.97 6.68 4.74
C GLY A 105 -19.23 7.76 3.94
N HIS A 106 -18.72 8.82 4.58
CA HIS A 106 -18.01 9.92 3.93
C HIS A 106 -16.53 9.64 3.67
N LEU A 107 -16.01 8.55 4.23
CA LEU A 107 -14.68 8.02 3.95
C LEU A 107 -14.82 6.79 3.05
N LEU A 108 -14.19 6.86 1.87
CA LEU A 108 -14.23 5.83 0.85
C LEU A 108 -12.83 5.28 0.62
N TRP A 109 -12.64 4.00 0.87
CA TRP A 109 -11.40 3.30 0.52
C TRP A 109 -11.56 2.57 -0.81
N VAL A 110 -10.70 2.86 -1.77
CA VAL A 110 -10.72 2.33 -3.13
C VAL A 110 -9.43 1.52 -3.34
N PRO A 111 -9.46 0.20 -3.18
CA PRO A 111 -8.30 -0.66 -3.41
C PRO A 111 -8.03 -0.80 -4.91
N CYS A 112 -7.09 -0.03 -5.43
CA CYS A 112 -6.78 0.00 -6.86
C CYS A 112 -5.90 -1.17 -7.33
N ILE A 113 -5.49 -2.09 -6.45
CA ILE A 113 -4.58 -3.19 -6.78
C ILE A 113 -5.11 -4.11 -7.89
N GLU A 114 -6.43 -4.23 -8.02
CA GLU A 114 -7.09 -5.05 -9.05
C GLU A 114 -7.59 -4.21 -10.23
N ALA A 115 -7.49 -2.90 -10.17
CA ALA A 115 -7.97 -1.99 -11.19
C ALA A 115 -7.04 -1.98 -12.41
N THR A 116 -6.94 -3.08 -13.14
CA THR A 116 -6.09 -3.22 -14.33
C THR A 116 -6.64 -2.52 -15.58
N SER A 117 -7.73 -1.77 -15.45
CA SER A 117 -8.31 -0.93 -16.51
C SER A 117 -9.08 0.25 -15.91
N ALA A 118 -9.38 1.25 -16.74
CA ALA A 118 -10.24 2.36 -16.35
C ALA A 118 -11.66 1.88 -16.01
N THR A 119 -12.17 0.88 -16.72
CA THR A 119 -13.50 0.28 -16.47
C THR A 119 -13.54 -0.36 -15.10
N LEU A 120 -12.54 -1.19 -14.75
CA LEU A 120 -12.47 -1.81 -13.42
C LEU A 120 -12.33 -0.79 -12.30
N LEU A 121 -11.58 0.29 -12.52
CA LEU A 121 -11.50 1.41 -11.55
C LEU A 121 -12.87 2.04 -11.33
N LEU A 122 -13.66 2.27 -12.40
CA LEU A 122 -15.02 2.78 -12.28
C LEU A 122 -15.95 1.81 -11.55
N GLU A 123 -15.84 0.52 -11.82
CA GLU A 123 -16.63 -0.52 -11.14
C GLU A 123 -16.32 -0.55 -9.63
N ILE A 124 -15.04 -0.50 -9.24
CA ILE A 124 -14.65 -0.44 -7.83
C ILE A 124 -15.21 0.83 -7.17
N LEU A 125 -15.06 2.00 -7.81
CA LEU A 125 -15.63 3.26 -7.31
C LEU A 125 -17.16 3.16 -7.15
N TYR A 126 -17.85 2.59 -8.13
CA TYR A 126 -19.30 2.43 -8.12
C TYR A 126 -19.78 1.58 -6.94
N ILE A 127 -19.06 0.47 -6.68
CA ILE A 127 -19.33 -0.43 -5.56
C ILE A 127 -19.09 0.26 -4.23
N GLN A 128 -17.97 0.94 -4.08
CA GLN A 128 -17.60 1.62 -2.83
C GLN A 128 -18.57 2.77 -2.50
N LEU A 129 -19.07 3.46 -3.51
CA LEU A 129 -20.06 4.52 -3.38
C LEU A 129 -21.49 4.00 -3.16
N GLN A 130 -21.74 2.69 -3.33
CA GLN A 130 -23.08 2.08 -3.26
C GLN A 130 -24.07 2.78 -4.18
N VAL A 131 -23.63 3.16 -5.40
CA VAL A 131 -24.50 3.85 -6.35
C VAL A 131 -25.72 2.97 -6.70
N PRO A 132 -26.95 3.44 -6.49
CA PRO A 132 -28.13 2.61 -6.73
C PRO A 132 -28.38 2.33 -8.21
N GLY A 133 -28.84 1.13 -8.52
CA GLY A 133 -29.44 0.75 -9.79
C GLY A 133 -28.46 0.52 -10.94
N ASP A 134 -28.93 -0.08 -11.99
CA ASP A 134 -28.38 -0.26 -13.35
C ASP A 134 -27.03 -0.94 -13.56
N LYS A 135 -27.02 -1.88 -14.49
CA LYS A 135 -25.83 -2.64 -14.93
C LYS A 135 -24.76 -1.80 -15.64
N GLN A 136 -25.04 -0.52 -15.97
CA GLN A 136 -24.11 0.32 -16.70
C GLN A 136 -23.40 1.31 -15.77
N VAL A 137 -22.13 0.97 -15.45
CA VAL A 137 -21.24 1.84 -14.69
C VAL A 137 -20.68 2.95 -15.59
N THR A 138 -20.96 4.21 -15.24
CA THR A 138 -20.41 5.36 -15.97
C THR A 138 -19.83 6.37 -14.99
N LEU A 139 -18.83 7.14 -15.47
CA LEU A 139 -18.22 8.20 -14.68
C LEU A 139 -19.23 9.29 -14.30
N GLU A 140 -20.19 9.56 -15.19
CA GLU A 140 -21.27 10.53 -14.96
C GLU A 140 -22.12 10.18 -13.74
N LYS A 141 -22.49 8.90 -13.60
CA LYS A 141 -23.26 8.42 -12.44
C LYS A 141 -22.46 8.57 -11.14
N ILE A 142 -21.17 8.21 -11.15
CA ILE A 142 -20.29 8.38 -10.00
C ILE A 142 -20.19 9.87 -9.59
N ILE A 143 -19.99 10.75 -10.54
CA ILE A 143 -19.92 12.19 -10.29
C ILE A 143 -21.28 12.74 -9.80
N SER A 144 -22.39 12.25 -10.36
CA SER A 144 -23.75 12.63 -9.91
C SER A 144 -23.99 12.20 -8.47
N GLU A 145 -23.62 10.97 -8.10
CA GLU A 145 -23.75 10.46 -6.74
C GLU A 145 -22.90 11.25 -5.74
N LEU A 146 -21.64 11.54 -6.09
CA LEU A 146 -20.78 12.39 -5.27
C LEU A 146 -21.35 13.82 -5.11
N ASN A 147 -22.07 14.34 -6.10
CA ASN A 147 -22.71 15.64 -6.04
C ASN A 147 -24.11 15.65 -5.39
N ALA A 148 -24.67 14.51 -5.10
CA ALA A 148 -25.99 14.43 -4.44
C ALA A 148 -25.97 15.04 -3.02
N SER A 149 -24.82 15.01 -2.37
CA SER A 149 -24.56 15.77 -1.14
C SER A 149 -23.30 16.65 -1.33
N LYS A 150 -23.26 17.81 -0.67
CA LYS A 150 -22.10 18.69 -0.61
C LYS A 150 -21.29 18.51 0.68
N GLU A 151 -21.60 17.50 1.46
CA GLU A 151 -20.85 17.18 2.65
C GLU A 151 -19.43 16.70 2.29
N PRO A 152 -18.42 17.08 3.09
CA PRO A 152 -17.04 16.68 2.84
C PRO A 152 -16.89 15.16 2.73
N ARG A 153 -16.18 14.70 1.72
CA ARG A 153 -15.86 13.28 1.52
C ARG A 153 -14.36 13.09 1.32
N LEU A 154 -13.81 12.04 1.88
CA LEU A 154 -12.42 11.60 1.64
C LEU A 154 -12.43 10.34 0.78
N ILE A 155 -11.75 10.39 -0.37
CA ILE A 155 -11.51 9.23 -1.23
C ILE A 155 -10.03 8.84 -1.12
N LEU A 156 -9.78 7.65 -0.54
CA LEU A 156 -8.46 7.03 -0.49
C LEU A 156 -8.31 6.05 -1.66
N LEU A 157 -7.48 6.41 -2.64
CA LEU A 157 -7.10 5.55 -3.78
C LEU A 157 -5.78 4.85 -3.45
N ASP A 158 -5.86 3.60 -2.98
CA ASP A 158 -4.67 2.85 -2.54
C ASP A 158 -4.10 1.98 -3.68
N ASN A 159 -2.78 1.91 -3.80
CA ASN A 159 -2.05 1.24 -4.90
C ASN A 159 -2.42 1.77 -6.30
N PHE A 160 -2.54 3.09 -6.44
CA PHE A 160 -3.01 3.72 -7.67
C PHE A 160 -2.05 3.54 -8.86
N GLU A 161 -0.83 3.09 -8.63
CA GLU A 161 0.09 2.71 -9.72
C GLU A 161 -0.50 1.63 -10.63
N THR A 162 -1.37 0.75 -10.12
CA THR A 162 -1.95 -0.33 -10.93
C THR A 162 -2.78 0.20 -12.10
N PRO A 163 -3.85 1.00 -11.90
CA PRO A 163 -4.58 1.57 -13.03
C PRO A 163 -3.77 2.62 -13.81
N TRP A 164 -2.84 3.33 -13.14
CA TRP A 164 -2.07 4.40 -13.75
C TRP A 164 -1.04 3.91 -14.77
N ASN A 165 -0.39 2.77 -14.51
CA ASN A 165 0.70 2.23 -15.34
C ASN A 165 0.25 1.16 -16.34
N VAL A 166 -1.06 1.02 -16.58
CA VAL A 166 -1.57 0.03 -17.56
C VAL A 166 -1.09 0.37 -18.97
N PRO A 167 -0.47 -0.56 -19.70
CA PRO A 167 -0.10 -0.38 -21.11
C PRO A 167 -1.31 -0.12 -22.01
N GLY A 168 -1.10 0.52 -23.16
CA GLY A 168 -2.14 0.61 -24.20
C GLY A 168 -3.07 1.84 -24.13
N GLY A 169 -2.65 2.95 -23.53
CA GLY A 169 -3.40 4.22 -23.60
C GLY A 169 -4.51 4.39 -22.54
N THR A 170 -4.71 3.41 -21.68
CA THR A 170 -5.68 3.43 -20.57
C THR A 170 -5.39 4.57 -19.58
N GLN A 171 -4.15 4.99 -19.44
CA GLN A 171 -3.73 6.09 -18.57
C GLN A 171 -4.50 7.39 -18.82
N ARG A 172 -4.86 7.70 -20.10
CA ARG A 172 -5.68 8.87 -20.42
C ARG A 172 -7.06 8.78 -19.74
N HIS A 173 -7.73 7.65 -19.85
CA HIS A 173 -9.06 7.45 -19.27
C HIS A 173 -9.01 7.44 -17.74
N VAL A 174 -8.01 6.79 -17.13
CA VAL A 174 -7.78 6.86 -15.68
C VAL A 174 -7.49 8.28 -15.23
N GLY A 175 -6.71 9.04 -16.01
CA GLY A 175 -6.45 10.45 -15.77
C GLY A 175 -7.72 11.30 -15.88
N ASP A 176 -8.66 10.98 -16.79
CA ASP A 176 -9.96 11.69 -16.89
C ASP A 176 -10.82 11.44 -15.66
N ILE A 177 -10.89 10.20 -15.18
CA ILE A 177 -11.59 9.87 -13.94
C ILE A 177 -11.02 10.70 -12.79
N LEU A 178 -9.70 10.66 -12.59
CA LEU A 178 -9.04 11.36 -11.49
C LEU A 178 -9.23 12.89 -11.57
N ARG A 179 -9.10 13.48 -12.76
CA ARG A 179 -9.33 14.92 -12.97
C ARG A 179 -10.76 15.34 -12.67
N ARG A 180 -11.75 14.51 -13.01
CA ARG A 180 -13.16 14.80 -12.71
C ARG A 180 -13.47 14.68 -11.23
N LEU A 181 -12.94 13.68 -10.54
CA LEU A 181 -13.02 13.58 -9.08
C LEU A 181 -12.36 14.80 -8.40
N ALA A 182 -11.16 15.18 -8.88
CA ALA A 182 -10.43 16.31 -8.33
C ALA A 182 -11.09 17.69 -8.57
N LYS A 183 -12.07 17.81 -9.45
CA LYS A 183 -12.84 19.04 -9.66
C LYS A 183 -13.96 19.24 -8.63
N LEU A 184 -14.31 18.22 -7.86
CA LEU A 184 -15.37 18.33 -6.87
C LEU A 184 -14.83 19.06 -5.63
N SER A 185 -15.48 20.18 -5.27
CA SER A 185 -15.01 21.08 -4.21
C SER A 185 -15.17 20.52 -2.79
N HIS A 186 -16.01 19.52 -2.61
CA HIS A 186 -16.27 18.85 -1.32
C HIS A 186 -15.60 17.48 -1.21
N VAL A 187 -14.76 17.10 -2.18
CA VAL A 187 -14.06 15.82 -2.19
C VAL A 187 -12.57 16.05 -1.95
N VAL A 188 -12.05 15.47 -0.89
CA VAL A 188 -10.63 15.36 -0.55
C VAL A 188 -10.10 14.05 -1.12
N ILE A 189 -8.90 14.05 -1.69
CA ILE A 189 -8.31 12.85 -2.28
C ILE A 189 -6.97 12.54 -1.62
N LEU A 190 -6.81 11.30 -1.14
CA LEU A 190 -5.54 10.72 -0.74
C LEU A 190 -5.18 9.60 -1.71
N VAL A 191 -4.01 9.68 -2.31
CA VAL A 191 -3.48 8.66 -3.23
C VAL A 191 -2.24 8.03 -2.61
N THR A 192 -2.12 6.71 -2.67
CA THR A 192 -0.84 6.03 -2.47
C THR A 192 -0.40 5.41 -3.79
N MET A 193 0.85 5.59 -4.17
CA MET A 193 1.37 4.94 -5.36
C MET A 193 2.89 4.78 -5.36
N ARG A 194 3.38 3.85 -6.17
CA ARG A 194 4.80 3.73 -6.50
C ARG A 194 5.12 4.71 -7.62
N GLY A 195 6.14 5.52 -7.44
CA GLY A 195 6.57 6.48 -8.45
C GLY A 195 7.34 7.65 -7.86
N ARG A 196 7.86 8.49 -8.74
CA ARG A 196 8.55 9.74 -8.39
C ARG A 196 7.65 10.96 -8.50
N TYR A 197 6.56 10.83 -9.25
CA TYR A 197 5.64 11.92 -9.53
C TYR A 197 4.20 11.49 -9.30
N PRO A 198 3.33 12.37 -8.82
CA PRO A 198 1.92 12.06 -8.66
C PRO A 198 1.22 11.93 -10.02
N PRO A 199 0.05 11.27 -10.08
CA PRO A 199 -0.70 11.12 -11.32
C PRO A 199 -1.28 12.47 -11.75
N CYS A 200 -1.31 12.75 -13.06
CA CYS A 200 -1.82 14.01 -13.59
C CYS A 200 -1.17 15.29 -12.99
N ASP A 201 0.12 15.24 -12.66
CA ASP A 201 0.88 16.29 -11.97
C ASP A 201 0.71 17.70 -12.56
N LYS A 202 0.55 17.82 -13.88
CA LYS A 202 0.32 19.09 -14.57
C LYS A 202 -1.12 19.60 -14.47
N ALA A 203 -2.09 18.74 -14.14
CA ALA A 203 -3.51 19.06 -14.15
C ALA A 203 -4.13 19.13 -12.76
N ILE A 204 -3.50 18.50 -11.77
CA ILE A 204 -3.96 18.44 -10.38
C ILE A 204 -2.84 18.97 -9.50
N LYS A 205 -3.15 19.96 -8.67
CA LYS A 205 -2.20 20.51 -7.70
C LYS A 205 -2.11 19.55 -6.50
N TRP A 206 -1.10 18.69 -6.50
CA TRP A 206 -0.85 17.75 -5.42
C TRP A 206 0.03 18.32 -4.32
N GLN A 207 -0.29 17.94 -3.09
CA GLN A 207 0.63 18.01 -1.96
C GLN A 207 1.29 16.64 -1.82
N SER A 208 2.46 16.48 -2.45
CA SER A 208 3.15 15.18 -2.50
C SER A 208 4.08 14.99 -1.31
N LYS A 209 4.08 13.79 -0.75
CA LYS A 209 4.96 13.38 0.34
C LYS A 209 5.66 12.07 0.00
N ASP A 210 6.98 12.10 0.04
CA ASP A 210 7.80 10.90 -0.18
C ASP A 210 7.97 10.13 1.13
N ILE A 211 7.52 8.87 1.14
CA ILE A 211 7.76 7.98 2.27
C ILE A 211 9.17 7.36 2.15
N LYS A 212 9.96 7.53 3.20
CA LYS A 212 11.33 6.98 3.29
C LYS A 212 11.32 5.69 4.11
N ALA A 213 12.46 5.01 4.16
CA ALA A 213 12.68 3.92 5.11
C ALA A 213 12.42 4.38 6.56
N THR A 214 12.08 3.46 7.43
CA THR A 214 11.89 3.73 8.86
C THR A 214 13.27 3.91 9.51
N ASP A 215 13.33 4.61 10.63
CA ASP A 215 14.56 4.66 11.41
C ASP A 215 14.90 3.32 12.07
N GLU A 216 16.15 3.18 12.52
CA GLU A 216 16.63 1.94 13.12
C GLU A 216 15.87 1.57 14.40
N ALA A 217 15.57 2.55 15.25
CA ALA A 217 14.88 2.32 16.51
C ALA A 217 13.46 1.79 16.28
N ALA A 218 12.73 2.38 15.34
CA ALA A 218 11.40 1.90 14.95
C ALA A 218 11.48 0.51 14.31
N CYS A 219 12.49 0.22 13.48
CA CYS A 219 12.69 -1.11 12.90
C CYS A 219 12.97 -2.18 13.97
N LEU A 220 13.78 -1.87 14.97
CA LEU A 220 14.01 -2.75 16.12
C LEU A 220 12.71 -3.01 16.88
N ARG A 221 11.91 -1.97 17.15
CA ARG A 221 10.60 -2.11 17.80
C ARG A 221 9.66 -3.00 16.99
N ILE A 222 9.58 -2.84 15.66
CA ILE A 222 8.80 -3.70 14.77
C ILE A 222 9.28 -5.15 14.89
N TYR A 223 10.59 -5.37 14.81
CA TYR A 223 11.17 -6.70 14.85
C TYR A 223 10.89 -7.41 16.18
N TYR A 224 11.15 -6.75 17.30
CA TYR A 224 10.95 -7.30 18.64
C TYR A 224 9.46 -7.49 19.00
N ALA A 225 8.58 -6.62 18.53
CA ALA A 225 7.14 -6.82 18.72
C ALA A 225 6.63 -8.10 18.04
N ILE A 226 7.27 -8.51 16.93
CA ILE A 226 6.91 -9.74 16.20
C ILE A 226 7.68 -10.95 16.75
N ASN A 227 8.96 -10.76 17.11
CA ASN A 227 9.84 -11.81 17.62
C ASN A 227 10.52 -11.37 18.94
N PRO A 228 9.81 -11.42 20.08
CA PRO A 228 10.34 -10.97 21.37
C PRO A 228 11.58 -11.72 21.82
N GLY A 229 11.74 -12.98 21.43
CA GLY A 229 12.91 -13.81 21.77
C GLY A 229 14.24 -13.31 21.21
N SER A 230 14.22 -12.34 20.29
CA SER A 230 15.41 -11.79 19.63
C SER A 230 15.95 -10.49 20.25
N GLU A 231 15.35 -9.97 21.34
CA GLU A 231 15.69 -8.65 21.90
C GLU A 231 17.19 -8.51 22.29
N ASN A 232 17.84 -9.59 22.67
CA ASN A 232 19.25 -9.59 23.07
C ASN A 232 20.19 -10.09 21.96
N ASP A 233 19.71 -10.23 20.72
CA ASP A 233 20.52 -10.70 19.63
C ASP A 233 21.25 -9.53 18.93
N PRO A 234 22.60 -9.45 19.04
CA PRO A 234 23.37 -8.35 18.46
C PRO A 234 23.36 -8.35 16.92
N ASP A 235 22.97 -9.47 16.29
CA ASP A 235 22.93 -9.56 14.84
C ASP A 235 21.64 -8.96 14.23
N VAL A 236 20.60 -8.70 15.04
CA VAL A 236 19.33 -8.10 14.55
C VAL A 236 19.57 -6.72 13.96
N ALA A 237 20.27 -5.82 14.64
CA ALA A 237 20.55 -4.48 14.12
C ALA A 237 21.30 -4.53 12.79
N ARG A 238 22.26 -5.45 12.66
CA ARG A 238 23.02 -5.67 11.41
C ARG A 238 22.12 -6.21 10.29
N LEU A 239 21.18 -7.08 10.62
CA LEU A 239 20.17 -7.57 9.69
C LEU A 239 19.31 -6.42 9.18
N LEU A 240 18.75 -5.59 10.08
CA LEU A 240 17.89 -4.47 9.73
C LEU A 240 18.59 -3.45 8.83
N ALA A 241 19.86 -3.13 9.09
CA ALA A 241 20.68 -2.29 8.23
C ALA A 241 20.82 -2.86 6.81
N LYS A 242 21.00 -4.20 6.68
CA LYS A 242 21.06 -4.89 5.39
C LYS A 242 19.72 -4.91 4.65
N LEU A 243 18.62 -4.92 5.37
CA LEU A 243 17.26 -4.80 4.81
C LEU A 243 16.91 -3.35 4.44
N GLY A 244 17.86 -2.40 4.61
CA GLY A 244 17.65 -0.99 4.33
C GLY A 244 16.53 -0.35 5.16
N HIS A 245 16.27 -0.90 6.35
CA HIS A 245 15.20 -0.45 7.25
C HIS A 245 13.81 -0.38 6.57
N MET A 246 13.57 -1.27 5.61
CA MET A 246 12.29 -1.37 4.90
C MET A 246 11.26 -2.11 5.77
N PRO A 247 10.16 -1.48 6.21
CA PRO A 247 9.23 -2.09 7.17
C PRO A 247 8.70 -3.46 6.75
N PHE A 248 8.36 -3.63 5.48
CA PHE A 248 7.86 -4.91 4.98
C PHE A 248 8.91 -6.02 5.09
N ALA A 249 10.15 -5.74 4.72
CA ALA A 249 11.25 -6.72 4.82
C ALA A 249 11.55 -7.06 6.28
N VAL A 250 11.51 -6.06 7.17
CA VAL A 250 11.67 -6.23 8.62
C VAL A 250 10.58 -7.16 9.18
N THR A 251 9.32 -6.86 8.88
CA THR A 251 8.16 -7.68 9.29
C THR A 251 8.25 -9.10 8.77
N LEU A 252 8.65 -9.28 7.50
CA LEU A 252 8.79 -10.59 6.88
C LEU A 252 9.86 -11.42 7.58
N MET A 253 11.03 -10.84 7.85
CA MET A 253 12.15 -11.53 8.48
C MET A 253 11.88 -11.87 9.95
N ALA A 254 11.24 -10.96 10.69
CA ALA A 254 10.84 -11.21 12.07
C ALA A 254 9.84 -12.38 12.17
N ASN A 255 8.84 -12.42 11.28
CA ASN A 255 7.88 -13.53 11.21
C ASN A 255 8.52 -14.85 10.76
N TRP A 256 9.49 -14.80 9.86
CA TRP A 256 10.22 -15.97 9.40
C TRP A 256 10.98 -16.61 10.55
N GLU A 257 11.72 -15.81 11.32
CA GLU A 257 12.47 -16.29 12.47
C GLU A 257 11.56 -16.76 13.60
N TRP A 258 10.50 -16.03 13.92
CA TRP A 258 9.51 -16.41 14.93
C TRP A 258 8.91 -17.80 14.69
N LYS A 259 8.73 -18.20 13.42
CA LYS A 259 8.25 -19.53 13.05
C LYS A 259 9.31 -20.63 13.16
N GLY A 260 10.43 -20.37 13.80
CA GLY A 260 11.51 -21.32 14.04
C GLY A 260 12.40 -21.58 12.82
N ASN A 261 12.31 -20.78 11.77
CA ASN A 261 13.21 -20.89 10.63
C ASN A 261 14.52 -20.17 10.97
N ALA A 262 15.64 -20.89 10.86
CA ALA A 262 16.95 -20.27 11.06
C ALA A 262 17.19 -19.18 10.01
N LEU A 263 17.48 -17.97 10.46
CA LEU A 263 18.07 -16.98 9.58
C LEU A 263 19.44 -17.46 9.13
N PRO A 264 19.87 -17.21 7.90
CA PRO A 264 21.20 -17.56 7.41
C PRO A 264 22.29 -16.67 8.05
N ARG A 265 22.29 -16.57 9.40
CA ARG A 265 23.20 -15.71 10.17
C ARG A 265 24.66 -16.14 10.05
N THR A 266 24.89 -17.44 9.85
CA THR A 266 26.24 -18.00 9.65
C THR A 266 26.88 -17.57 8.33
N CYS A 267 26.10 -17.33 7.28
CA CYS A 267 26.61 -16.85 6.00
C CYS A 267 27.16 -15.42 6.08
N TRP A 268 26.79 -14.67 7.11
CA TRP A 268 27.17 -13.25 7.26
C TRP A 268 28.52 -13.08 7.94
N ARG A 269 28.97 -14.08 8.71
CA ARG A 269 30.28 -14.06 9.37
C ARG A 269 31.44 -14.25 8.39
N HIS A 270 31.20 -14.87 7.22
CA HIS A 270 32.24 -15.22 6.25
C HIS A 270 32.16 -14.48 4.91
N GLY A 271 31.38 -13.41 4.80
CA GLY A 271 31.36 -12.58 3.57
C GLY A 271 30.75 -13.23 2.32
N SER A 272 30.22 -14.45 2.43
CA SER A 272 29.53 -15.14 1.36
C SER A 272 28.05 -14.77 1.36
N SER A 273 27.54 -14.31 0.20
CA SER A 273 26.11 -14.02 0.02
C SER A 273 25.29 -15.30 0.22
N PRO A 274 24.22 -15.29 1.04
CA PRO A 274 23.36 -16.45 1.20
C PRO A 274 22.61 -16.70 -0.11
N VAL A 275 22.86 -17.86 -0.70
CA VAL A 275 21.97 -18.43 -1.69
C VAL A 275 20.83 -19.07 -0.89
N LEU A 276 19.65 -18.44 -0.90
CA LEU A 276 18.44 -19.06 -0.35
C LEU A 276 18.06 -20.24 -1.26
N THR A 277 18.59 -21.42 -0.97
CA THR A 277 18.14 -22.66 -1.58
C THR A 277 16.84 -23.09 -0.88
N TYR A 278 15.74 -22.95 -1.56
CA TYR A 278 14.45 -23.52 -1.17
C TYR A 278 14.52 -25.04 -1.34
N SER A 279 14.60 -25.78 -0.24
CA SER A 279 14.34 -27.21 -0.23
C SER A 279 12.86 -27.42 0.08
N PRO A 280 12.07 -27.96 -0.87
CA PRO A 280 10.70 -28.36 -0.57
C PRO A 280 10.75 -29.65 0.25
N THR A 281 10.72 -29.55 1.57
CA THR A 281 10.56 -30.73 2.43
C THR A 281 9.07 -31.07 2.49
N THR A 282 8.75 -32.13 1.74
CA THR A 282 7.70 -33.13 1.93
C THR A 282 6.68 -32.87 3.06
N LEU A 283 5.49 -32.41 2.65
CA LEU A 283 4.26 -32.72 3.37
C LEU A 283 3.98 -34.24 3.21
N ASN A 284 4.34 -35.03 4.21
CA ASN A 284 3.82 -36.36 4.37
C ASN A 284 2.87 -36.39 5.58
N ARG A 285 1.62 -36.67 5.25
CA ARG A 285 0.53 -37.39 5.93
C ARG A 285 0.62 -37.60 7.44
N ALA A 286 -0.33 -37.08 8.17
CA ALA A 286 -1.26 -37.86 9.00
C ALA A 286 -2.54 -37.00 9.19
#